data_81bc072f1595a2ea608810771bd3ea23
#
_entry.id   81bc072f1595a2ea608810771bd3ea23
#
_cell.length_a   1.000
_cell.length_b   1.000
_cell.length_c   1.000
_cell.angle_alpha   90.00
_cell.angle_beta   90.00
_cell.angle_gamma   90.00
#
_symmetry.space_group_name_H-M   'P 1'
#
loop_
_entity.id
_entity.type
_entity.pdbx_description
1 polymer ?
#
loop_
_entity_poly.entity_id
_entity_poly.type
_entity_poly.pdbx_seq_one_letter_code
_entity_poly.pdbx_strand_id
1 'polypeptide(L)'
;TDSGSTPTMQINSKPSDSSSSSSDGMSGEDIYKKVSPSVVSVISTTSEGQGSGSGVIMSSDGYIITNNHVVEGAQSVSVQLNDGTSLDATIVGTDEQTDLAVIKVSSSAELTAAEFGDSDELQPGEYAYAIGSPGGVQFANTITGGRISAINRDLTVNDRVMSLIQTDASINNGNSGGALINEYGQVVGITSAKLSGNAFGSATVEGMGFAIPINTAKDIVDEIIQNGYVSGRPSIGITGQNVESADGKVSGVQVYSIDSRAKAASEGLQVGDVITAVDGTPTPDMDKVNELKQDKKAGDKLTLSVYRISTGKTLNITITLTDSHDLEGDDPNAQTQQSQSSQNDNSQQNDGYGSYGFSS
;
A
#
# COMPACT_ATOMS: atom_id res chain seq x y z
N THR A 1 35.22 8.71 -6.33
CA THR A 1 33.82 9.11 -6.12
C THR A 1 33.03 8.61 -7.31
N ASP A 2 32.61 7.35 -7.19
CA ASP A 2 31.74 6.69 -8.15
C ASP A 2 30.32 7.20 -7.87
N SER A 3 29.79 8.00 -8.75
CA SER A 3 28.37 8.36 -8.77
C SER A 3 27.62 7.13 -9.30
N GLY A 4 27.43 6.15 -8.44
CA GLY A 4 26.62 4.98 -8.75
C GLY A 4 25.19 5.43 -9.08
N SER A 5 24.76 5.22 -10.31
CA SER A 5 23.35 5.38 -10.68
C SER A 5 22.54 4.40 -9.85
N THR A 6 21.45 4.87 -9.24
CA THR A 6 20.49 3.99 -8.56
C THR A 6 19.96 2.94 -9.55
N PRO A 7 19.90 1.65 -9.15
CA PRO A 7 19.43 0.62 -10.05
C PRO A 7 17.93 0.83 -10.38
N THR A 8 17.57 0.53 -11.62
CA THR A 8 16.18 0.50 -12.07
C THR A 8 15.82 -0.91 -12.49
N MET A 9 14.56 -1.28 -12.28
CA MET A 9 14.06 -2.60 -12.69
C MET A 9 14.06 -2.72 -14.21
N GLN A 10 14.66 -3.80 -14.74
CA GLN A 10 14.64 -4.11 -16.17
C GLN A 10 13.60 -5.19 -16.44
N ILE A 11 12.69 -4.93 -17.35
CA ILE A 11 11.64 -5.86 -17.79
C ILE A 11 12.03 -6.42 -19.16
N ASN A 12 11.99 -7.74 -19.29
CA ASN A 12 12.33 -8.46 -20.50
C ASN A 12 11.08 -9.09 -21.12
N SER A 13 10.93 -8.98 -22.44
CA SER A 13 9.89 -9.71 -23.16
C SER A 13 10.12 -11.23 -23.08
N LYS A 14 9.06 -11.99 -23.36
CA LYS A 14 9.19 -13.44 -23.53
C LYS A 14 10.21 -13.77 -24.61
N PRO A 15 10.99 -14.88 -24.46
CA PRO A 15 11.89 -15.32 -25.50
C PRO A 15 11.13 -15.52 -26.82
N SER A 16 11.59 -14.88 -27.91
CA SER A 16 10.98 -15.05 -29.22
C SER A 16 11.31 -16.42 -29.78
N ASP A 17 10.32 -17.12 -30.34
CA ASP A 17 10.46 -18.37 -31.08
C ASP A 17 11.27 -18.19 -32.37
N SER A 18 12.59 -18.03 -32.29
CA SER A 18 13.47 -18.04 -33.43
C SER A 18 14.38 -19.28 -33.40
N SER A 19 13.79 -20.41 -33.63
CA SER A 19 14.30 -21.61 -34.34
C SER A 19 13.65 -22.88 -33.77
N SER A 20 12.87 -23.50 -34.61
CA SER A 20 12.45 -24.93 -34.64
C SER A 20 13.17 -25.85 -33.67
N SER A 21 12.58 -26.13 -32.52
CA SER A 21 12.41 -27.41 -31.85
C SER A 21 12.14 -27.17 -30.36
N SER A 22 10.90 -27.52 -29.92
CA SER A 22 10.38 -27.46 -28.57
C SER A 22 10.21 -26.04 -28.00
N SER A 23 9.07 -25.44 -28.26
CA SER A 23 8.49 -24.30 -27.52
C SER A 23 7.94 -24.75 -26.17
N ASP A 24 8.52 -25.75 -25.55
CA ASP A 24 8.14 -26.17 -24.20
C ASP A 24 8.89 -25.28 -23.22
N GLY A 25 8.15 -24.52 -22.40
CA GLY A 25 8.68 -23.74 -21.29
C GLY A 25 9.51 -24.63 -20.37
N MET A 26 10.22 -24.03 -19.43
CA MET A 26 11.03 -24.73 -18.42
C MET A 26 10.14 -25.63 -17.58
N SER A 27 10.70 -26.78 -17.14
CA SER A 27 10.02 -27.60 -16.11
C SER A 27 9.93 -26.84 -14.78
N GLY A 28 8.96 -27.22 -13.94
CA GLY A 28 8.83 -26.63 -12.61
C GLY A 28 10.10 -26.80 -11.77
N GLU A 29 10.85 -27.89 -11.96
CA GLU A 29 12.13 -28.12 -11.30
C GLU A 29 13.21 -27.14 -11.74
N ASP A 30 13.28 -26.85 -13.05
CA ASP A 30 14.26 -25.91 -13.60
C ASP A 30 13.92 -24.47 -13.23
N ILE A 31 12.62 -24.12 -13.23
CA ILE A 31 12.14 -22.84 -12.72
C ILE A 31 12.54 -22.66 -11.25
N TYR A 32 12.32 -23.68 -10.41
CA TYR A 32 12.73 -23.63 -9.02
C TYR A 32 14.23 -23.39 -8.85
N LYS A 33 15.05 -24.16 -9.57
CA LYS A 33 16.52 -24.00 -9.54
C LYS A 33 16.96 -22.61 -9.97
N LYS A 34 16.33 -22.06 -11.01
CA LYS A 34 16.66 -20.75 -11.56
C LYS A 34 16.25 -19.62 -10.61
N VAL A 35 15.05 -19.67 -10.04
CA VAL A 35 14.43 -18.50 -9.38
C VAL A 35 14.56 -18.54 -7.85
N SER A 36 14.62 -19.73 -7.21
CA SER A 36 14.70 -19.81 -5.75
C SER A 36 15.88 -19.06 -5.13
N PRO A 37 17.06 -18.93 -5.75
CA PRO A 37 18.15 -18.11 -5.21
C PRO A 37 17.84 -16.61 -5.15
N SER A 38 16.85 -16.15 -5.92
CA SER A 38 16.40 -14.76 -5.97
C SER A 38 15.23 -14.45 -5.04
N VAL A 39 14.72 -15.47 -4.32
CA VAL A 39 13.61 -15.32 -3.36
C VAL A 39 14.13 -15.50 -1.94
N VAL A 40 13.75 -14.60 -1.06
CA VAL A 40 14.21 -14.57 0.33
C VAL A 40 13.03 -14.63 1.29
N SER A 41 13.29 -15.11 2.52
CA SER A 41 12.37 -14.91 3.64
C SER A 41 12.60 -13.52 4.22
N VAL A 42 11.53 -12.78 4.43
CA VAL A 42 11.55 -11.46 5.10
C VAL A 42 10.97 -11.63 6.50
N ILE A 43 11.72 -11.20 7.51
CA ILE A 43 11.37 -11.32 8.92
C ILE A 43 11.27 -9.89 9.47
N SER A 44 10.10 -9.51 9.96
CA SER A 44 9.85 -8.22 10.59
C SER A 44 9.60 -8.39 12.08
N THR A 45 10.20 -7.54 12.90
CA THR A 45 9.97 -7.51 14.34
C THR A 45 9.26 -6.21 14.71
N THR A 46 8.09 -6.32 15.33
CA THR A 46 7.30 -5.20 15.83
C THR A 46 7.23 -5.25 17.36
N SER A 47 6.58 -4.26 17.97
CA SER A 47 6.27 -4.29 19.43
C SER A 47 5.33 -5.43 19.83
N GLU A 48 4.55 -5.96 18.90
CA GLU A 48 3.56 -7.02 19.14
C GLU A 48 4.12 -8.42 18.88
N GLY A 49 5.28 -8.53 18.24
CA GLY A 49 5.91 -9.80 17.94
C GLY A 49 6.66 -9.82 16.61
N GLN A 50 6.89 -11.04 16.11
CA GLN A 50 7.60 -11.28 14.87
C GLN A 50 6.63 -11.73 13.77
N GLY A 51 6.69 -11.07 12.62
CA GLY A 51 6.01 -11.44 11.39
C GLY A 51 6.99 -11.98 10.35
N SER A 52 6.48 -12.65 9.34
CA SER A 52 7.28 -13.14 8.21
C SER A 52 6.51 -13.09 6.90
N GLY A 53 7.25 -12.91 5.83
CA GLY A 53 6.80 -12.96 4.45
C GLY A 53 7.95 -13.33 3.53
N SER A 54 7.83 -12.96 2.29
CA SER A 54 8.82 -13.22 1.24
C SER A 54 9.30 -11.94 0.60
N GLY A 55 10.39 -12.00 -0.13
CA GLY A 55 10.91 -10.93 -0.96
C GLY A 55 11.58 -11.45 -2.22
N VAL A 56 11.71 -10.60 -3.22
CA VAL A 56 12.37 -10.88 -4.49
C VAL A 56 13.58 -9.97 -4.64
N ILE A 57 14.75 -10.52 -4.80
CA ILE A 57 16.00 -9.77 -5.02
C ILE A 57 15.92 -9.11 -6.40
N MET A 58 15.88 -7.78 -6.43
CA MET A 58 15.80 -7.01 -7.66
C MET A 58 17.17 -6.77 -8.28
N SER A 59 18.19 -6.56 -7.45
CA SER A 59 19.51 -6.21 -7.91
C SER A 59 20.60 -6.89 -7.07
N SER A 60 21.74 -7.20 -7.70
CA SER A 60 22.87 -7.89 -7.06
C SER A 60 23.51 -7.10 -5.91
N ASP A 61 23.29 -5.79 -5.85
CA ASP A 61 23.73 -4.93 -4.77
C ASP A 61 22.78 -4.88 -3.56
N GLY A 62 21.67 -5.63 -3.59
CA GLY A 62 20.84 -5.92 -2.41
C GLY A 62 19.53 -5.21 -2.28
N TYR A 63 18.97 -4.61 -3.34
CA TYR A 63 17.58 -4.16 -3.32
C TYR A 63 16.62 -5.34 -3.45
N ILE A 64 15.62 -5.37 -2.58
CA ILE A 64 14.65 -6.47 -2.48
C ILE A 64 13.25 -5.87 -2.47
N ILE A 65 12.37 -6.42 -3.29
CA ILE A 65 10.95 -6.07 -3.35
C ILE A 65 10.19 -6.98 -2.40
N THR A 66 9.27 -6.42 -1.62
CA THR A 66 8.34 -7.18 -0.77
C THR A 66 7.00 -6.43 -0.70
N ASN A 67 6.05 -6.91 0.11
CA ASN A 67 4.81 -6.18 0.37
C ASN A 67 4.97 -5.19 1.53
N ASN A 68 4.20 -4.08 1.48
CA ASN A 68 4.14 -3.12 2.57
C ASN A 68 3.70 -3.79 3.88
N HIS A 69 2.62 -4.59 3.88
CA HIS A 69 2.11 -5.22 5.09
C HIS A 69 3.09 -6.20 5.75
N VAL A 70 4.13 -6.67 5.02
CA VAL A 70 5.18 -7.54 5.59
C VAL A 70 6.14 -6.76 6.48
N VAL A 71 6.38 -5.48 6.19
CA VAL A 71 7.34 -4.61 6.90
C VAL A 71 6.70 -3.46 7.66
N GLU A 72 5.39 -3.30 7.55
CA GLU A 72 4.63 -2.23 8.22
C GLU A 72 4.80 -2.29 9.74
N GLY A 73 5.13 -1.14 10.36
CA GLY A 73 5.33 -1.02 11.80
C GLY A 73 6.56 -1.76 12.35
N ALA A 74 7.43 -2.30 11.49
CA ALA A 74 8.61 -3.01 11.92
C ALA A 74 9.64 -2.10 12.58
N GLN A 75 10.10 -2.51 13.75
CA GLN A 75 11.24 -1.89 14.44
C GLN A 75 12.57 -2.38 13.86
N SER A 76 12.60 -3.60 13.34
CA SER A 76 13.73 -4.17 12.61
C SER A 76 13.25 -5.15 11.55
N VAL A 77 14.00 -5.22 10.46
CA VAL A 77 13.77 -6.15 9.36
C VAL A 77 15.05 -6.91 9.08
N SER A 78 14.94 -8.20 8.88
CA SER A 78 16.03 -9.05 8.41
C SER A 78 15.56 -9.96 7.28
N VAL A 79 16.48 -10.44 6.47
CA VAL A 79 16.19 -11.40 5.42
C VAL A 79 17.01 -12.66 5.61
N GLN A 80 16.46 -13.80 5.24
CA GLN A 80 17.21 -15.03 5.13
C GLN A 80 17.27 -15.44 3.66
N LEU A 81 18.50 -15.60 3.17
CA LEU A 81 18.78 -16.06 1.82
C LEU A 81 18.49 -17.56 1.67
N ASN A 82 18.44 -18.01 0.43
CA ASN A 82 18.21 -19.43 0.09
C ASN A 82 19.23 -20.40 0.72
N ASP A 83 20.46 -19.95 0.94
CA ASP A 83 21.54 -20.73 1.58
C ASP A 83 21.48 -20.70 3.12
N GLY A 84 20.50 -20.04 3.71
CA GLY A 84 20.33 -19.88 5.16
C GLY A 84 21.06 -18.66 5.75
N THR A 85 21.80 -17.90 4.96
CA THR A 85 22.46 -16.67 5.42
C THR A 85 21.44 -15.63 5.84
N SER A 86 21.59 -15.08 7.06
CA SER A 86 20.74 -13.99 7.55
C SER A 86 21.46 -12.64 7.40
N LEU A 87 20.76 -11.63 6.91
CA LEU A 87 21.24 -10.28 6.70
C LEU A 87 20.25 -9.28 7.29
N ASP A 88 20.76 -8.24 7.96
CA ASP A 88 19.92 -7.12 8.38
C ASP A 88 19.51 -6.30 7.16
N ALA A 89 18.28 -5.83 7.18
CA ALA A 89 17.70 -5.03 6.12
C ALA A 89 17.25 -3.66 6.62
N THR A 90 17.40 -2.66 5.76
CA THR A 90 16.81 -1.32 5.97
C THR A 90 15.62 -1.14 5.03
N ILE A 91 14.56 -0.51 5.51
CA ILE A 91 13.42 -0.13 4.65
C ILE A 91 13.84 1.10 3.85
N VAL A 92 13.83 0.99 2.52
CA VAL A 92 14.10 2.11 1.60
C VAL A 92 12.86 2.99 1.50
N GLY A 93 11.70 2.38 1.34
CA GLY A 93 10.41 3.03 1.31
C GLY A 93 9.27 2.04 1.11
N THR A 94 8.06 2.52 1.32
CA THR A 94 6.84 1.73 1.25
C THR A 94 5.75 2.48 0.49
N ASP A 95 4.81 1.75 -0.10
CA ASP A 95 3.59 2.28 -0.66
C ASP A 95 2.40 1.44 -0.21
N GLU A 96 1.66 1.97 0.74
CA GLU A 96 0.47 1.30 1.30
C GLU A 96 -0.60 1.04 0.24
N GLN A 97 -0.69 1.93 -0.74
CA GLN A 97 -1.73 1.89 -1.77
C GLN A 97 -1.62 0.68 -2.68
N THR A 98 -0.40 0.33 -3.07
CA THR A 98 -0.11 -0.83 -3.92
C THR A 98 0.32 -2.04 -3.12
N ASP A 99 0.45 -1.91 -1.78
CA ASP A 99 0.99 -2.94 -0.90
C ASP A 99 2.41 -3.38 -1.30
N LEU A 100 3.24 -2.45 -1.76
CA LEU A 100 4.64 -2.68 -2.12
C LEU A 100 5.60 -2.01 -1.15
N ALA A 101 6.76 -2.61 -0.97
CA ALA A 101 7.89 -2.05 -0.24
C ALA A 101 9.22 -2.45 -0.89
N VAL A 102 10.22 -1.61 -0.69
CA VAL A 102 11.60 -1.92 -1.06
C VAL A 102 12.44 -1.90 0.21
N ILE A 103 13.21 -2.96 0.40
CA ILE A 103 14.20 -3.08 1.47
C ILE A 103 15.59 -3.26 0.88
N LYS A 104 16.62 -2.92 1.63
CA LYS A 104 18.03 -2.96 1.21
C LYS A 104 18.84 -3.76 2.21
N VAL A 105 19.61 -4.71 1.71
CA VAL A 105 20.62 -5.45 2.48
C VAL A 105 22.00 -5.13 1.99
N SER A 106 22.99 -5.32 2.85
CA SER A 106 24.41 -5.31 2.49
C SER A 106 24.96 -6.73 2.61
N SER A 107 25.55 -7.23 1.53
CA SER A 107 26.16 -8.57 1.50
C SER A 107 27.61 -8.44 1.04
N SER A 108 28.48 -9.28 1.60
CA SER A 108 29.86 -9.41 1.12
C SER A 108 29.98 -10.22 -0.17
N ALA A 109 28.93 -10.99 -0.50
CA ALA A 109 28.81 -11.76 -1.73
C ALA A 109 27.78 -11.10 -2.65
N GLU A 110 27.97 -11.25 -3.95
CA GLU A 110 26.99 -10.83 -4.95
C GLU A 110 25.71 -11.66 -4.80
N LEU A 111 24.57 -10.97 -4.77
CA LEU A 111 23.26 -11.59 -4.67
C LEU A 111 22.71 -11.95 -6.05
N THR A 112 21.95 -13.04 -6.12
CA THR A 112 21.33 -13.45 -7.38
C THR A 112 20.05 -12.63 -7.60
N ALA A 113 20.09 -11.68 -8.51
CA ALA A 113 18.92 -10.90 -8.91
C ALA A 113 17.97 -11.74 -9.76
N ALA A 114 16.67 -11.55 -9.56
CA ALA A 114 15.64 -12.16 -10.40
C ALA A 114 15.65 -11.56 -11.81
N GLU A 115 15.23 -12.36 -12.79
CA GLU A 115 14.85 -11.89 -14.10
C GLU A 115 13.37 -11.52 -14.10
N PHE A 116 13.02 -10.33 -14.56
CA PHE A 116 11.64 -9.85 -14.61
C PHE A 116 11.10 -9.93 -16.04
N GLY A 117 9.89 -10.50 -16.17
CA GLY A 117 9.19 -10.63 -17.44
C GLY A 117 8.12 -9.57 -17.62
N ASP A 118 7.69 -9.36 -18.85
CA ASP A 118 6.62 -8.41 -19.16
C ASP A 118 5.25 -8.99 -18.78
N SER A 119 4.61 -8.40 -17.76
CA SER A 119 3.30 -8.86 -17.29
C SER A 119 2.17 -8.55 -18.27
N ASP A 120 2.36 -7.60 -19.21
CA ASP A 120 1.36 -7.27 -20.22
C ASP A 120 1.31 -8.34 -21.36
N GLU A 121 2.36 -9.16 -21.47
CA GLU A 121 2.39 -10.30 -22.41
C GLU A 121 1.70 -11.57 -21.88
N LEU A 122 1.23 -11.58 -20.60
CA LEU A 122 0.57 -12.73 -20.02
C LEU A 122 -0.79 -12.99 -20.66
N GLN A 123 -1.15 -14.28 -20.72
CA GLN A 123 -2.47 -14.70 -21.19
C GLN A 123 -3.11 -15.70 -20.20
N PRO A 124 -4.42 -15.64 -19.99
CA PRO A 124 -5.12 -16.66 -19.21
C PRO A 124 -4.89 -18.06 -19.78
N GLY A 125 -4.61 -19.00 -18.89
CA GLY A 125 -4.30 -20.39 -19.23
C GLY A 125 -2.80 -20.72 -19.27
N GLU A 126 -1.90 -19.74 -19.31
CA GLU A 126 -0.45 -19.96 -19.20
C GLU A 126 -0.08 -20.55 -17.84
N TYR A 127 0.97 -21.35 -17.79
CA TYR A 127 1.50 -21.86 -16.52
C TYR A 127 2.05 -20.75 -15.65
N ALA A 128 1.78 -20.84 -14.38
CA ALA A 128 2.27 -19.90 -13.38
C ALA A 128 2.80 -20.69 -12.16
N TYR A 129 3.91 -20.21 -11.60
CA TYR A 129 4.50 -20.73 -10.39
C TYR A 129 4.64 -19.62 -9.37
N ALA A 130 4.42 -19.96 -8.09
CA ALA A 130 4.68 -19.02 -7.01
C ALA A 130 5.77 -19.60 -6.10
N ILE A 131 6.80 -18.79 -5.80
CA ILE A 131 7.87 -19.15 -4.85
C ILE A 131 7.85 -18.15 -3.72
N GLY A 132 7.90 -18.68 -2.48
CA GLY A 132 7.94 -17.88 -1.26
C GLY A 132 8.24 -18.75 -0.04
N SER A 133 8.02 -18.18 1.15
CA SER A 133 8.29 -18.79 2.44
C SER A 133 7.01 -18.90 3.30
N PRO A 134 6.03 -19.71 2.91
CA PRO A 134 4.78 -19.85 3.66
C PRO A 134 5.05 -20.40 5.08
N GLY A 135 4.58 -19.67 6.11
CA GLY A 135 4.80 -20.06 7.50
C GLY A 135 6.20 -19.79 8.05
N GLY A 136 6.94 -18.90 7.38
CA GLY A 136 8.24 -18.41 7.82
C GLY A 136 9.42 -19.27 7.35
N VAL A 137 10.54 -19.13 8.04
CA VAL A 137 11.85 -19.68 7.65
C VAL A 137 11.86 -21.21 7.50
N GLN A 138 10.99 -21.92 8.23
CA GLN A 138 10.90 -23.39 8.18
C GLN A 138 10.41 -23.91 6.82
N PHE A 139 9.65 -23.11 6.10
CA PHE A 139 9.08 -23.44 4.80
C PHE A 139 9.62 -22.53 3.70
N ALA A 140 10.84 -21.99 3.91
CA ALA A 140 11.51 -21.16 2.93
C ALA A 140 11.58 -21.83 1.55
N ASN A 141 11.42 -21.02 0.50
CA ASN A 141 11.52 -21.48 -0.88
C ASN A 141 10.54 -22.60 -1.27
N THR A 142 9.32 -22.53 -0.73
CA THR A 142 8.24 -23.41 -1.20
C THR A 142 7.76 -22.94 -2.57
N ILE A 143 7.63 -23.88 -3.51
CA ILE A 143 7.03 -23.63 -4.83
C ILE A 143 5.62 -24.20 -4.90
N THR A 144 4.70 -23.44 -5.44
CA THR A 144 3.37 -23.90 -5.85
C THR A 144 3.18 -23.66 -7.35
N GLY A 145 2.37 -24.48 -8.01
CA GLY A 145 2.11 -24.35 -9.44
C GLY A 145 0.62 -24.24 -9.74
N GLY A 146 0.31 -23.56 -10.80
CA GLY A 146 -1.04 -23.33 -11.29
C GLY A 146 -1.01 -22.67 -12.67
N ARG A 147 -2.02 -21.88 -12.94
CA ARG A 147 -2.23 -21.14 -14.17
C ARG A 147 -2.50 -19.67 -13.89
N ILE A 148 -2.26 -18.83 -14.90
CA ILE A 148 -2.85 -17.50 -14.95
C ILE A 148 -4.35 -17.68 -15.20
N SER A 149 -5.17 -17.34 -14.21
CA SER A 149 -6.63 -17.46 -14.29
C SER A 149 -7.27 -16.25 -14.97
N ALA A 150 -6.72 -15.06 -14.72
CA ALA A 150 -7.12 -13.80 -15.34
C ALA A 150 -5.98 -12.79 -15.28
N ILE A 151 -6.01 -11.83 -16.19
CA ILE A 151 -5.18 -10.62 -16.18
C ILE A 151 -6.08 -9.40 -16.06
N ASN A 152 -5.54 -8.27 -15.61
CA ASN A 152 -6.29 -7.02 -15.46
C ASN A 152 -7.60 -7.20 -14.68
N ARG A 153 -7.52 -8.02 -13.62
CA ARG A 153 -8.67 -8.22 -12.72
C ARG A 153 -8.73 -7.04 -11.77
N ASP A 154 -9.69 -6.15 -12.01
CA ASP A 154 -9.92 -5.00 -11.15
C ASP A 154 -10.60 -5.45 -9.86
N LEU A 155 -9.91 -5.24 -8.75
CA LEU A 155 -10.40 -5.50 -7.40
C LEU A 155 -10.27 -4.24 -6.55
N THR A 156 -11.28 -3.97 -5.75
CA THR A 156 -11.20 -2.91 -4.73
C THR A 156 -10.46 -3.45 -3.52
N VAL A 157 -9.29 -2.88 -3.25
CA VAL A 157 -8.45 -3.24 -2.11
C VAL A 157 -8.04 -1.95 -1.39
N ASN A 158 -8.28 -1.87 -0.07
CA ASN A 158 -8.05 -0.66 0.72
C ASN A 158 -8.66 0.58 0.04
N ASP A 159 -9.92 0.47 -0.37
CA ASP A 159 -10.72 1.51 -1.04
C ASP A 159 -10.16 1.98 -2.40
N ARG A 160 -9.36 1.14 -3.05
CA ARG A 160 -8.76 1.39 -4.37
C ARG A 160 -9.04 0.26 -5.32
N VAL A 161 -9.29 0.60 -6.55
CA VAL A 161 -9.29 -0.37 -7.64
C VAL A 161 -7.84 -0.65 -8.04
N MET A 162 -7.42 -1.89 -7.87
CA MET A 162 -6.13 -2.38 -8.34
C MET A 162 -6.36 -3.40 -9.45
N SER A 163 -5.63 -3.26 -10.54
CA SER A 163 -5.64 -4.23 -11.64
C SER A 163 -4.61 -5.32 -11.36
N LEU A 164 -5.06 -6.53 -11.09
CA LEU A 164 -4.24 -7.62 -10.57
C LEU A 164 -4.19 -8.81 -11.53
N ILE A 165 -3.15 -9.63 -11.38
CA ILE A 165 -3.08 -10.97 -11.97
C ILE A 165 -3.78 -11.93 -11.02
N GLN A 166 -4.72 -12.73 -11.54
CA GLN A 166 -5.35 -13.83 -10.81
C GLN A 166 -4.70 -15.16 -11.21
N THR A 167 -4.45 -16.01 -10.21
CA THR A 167 -3.86 -17.36 -10.40
C THR A 167 -4.54 -18.35 -9.46
N ASP A 168 -4.56 -19.63 -9.86
CA ASP A 168 -4.96 -20.76 -9.01
C ASP A 168 -3.77 -21.43 -8.31
N ALA A 169 -2.54 -20.98 -8.56
CA ALA A 169 -1.39 -21.31 -7.73
C ALA A 169 -1.67 -20.87 -6.28
N SER A 170 -1.40 -21.73 -5.31
CA SER A 170 -1.71 -21.44 -3.90
C SER A 170 -0.91 -20.24 -3.37
N ILE A 171 -1.61 -19.16 -2.98
CA ILE A 171 -1.06 -17.99 -2.34
C ILE A 171 -1.53 -17.95 -0.89
N ASN A 172 -0.58 -17.90 0.06
CA ASN A 172 -0.80 -17.94 1.49
C ASN A 172 -0.04 -16.80 2.18
N ASN A 173 -0.34 -16.54 3.45
CA ASN A 173 0.28 -15.45 4.20
C ASN A 173 1.82 -15.42 4.14
N GLY A 174 2.46 -16.57 4.10
CA GLY A 174 3.94 -16.63 4.10
C GLY A 174 4.58 -16.42 2.73
N ASN A 175 3.86 -16.59 1.61
CA ASN A 175 4.42 -16.28 0.30
C ASN A 175 4.09 -14.87 -0.20
N SER A 176 3.42 -14.04 0.62
CA SER A 176 3.26 -12.60 0.37
C SER A 176 4.61 -11.92 0.18
N GLY A 177 4.74 -11.11 -0.86
CA GLY A 177 6.00 -10.47 -1.27
C GLY A 177 6.91 -11.36 -2.10
N GLY A 178 6.55 -12.62 -2.32
CA GLY A 178 7.27 -13.55 -3.18
C GLY A 178 6.96 -13.38 -4.66
N ALA A 179 7.50 -14.29 -5.45
CA ALA A 179 7.47 -14.21 -6.91
C ALA A 179 6.31 -15.02 -7.50
N LEU A 180 5.55 -14.41 -8.42
CA LEU A 180 4.77 -15.11 -9.44
C LEU A 180 5.62 -15.20 -10.71
N ILE A 181 5.75 -16.39 -11.29
CA ILE A 181 6.78 -16.71 -12.28
C ILE A 181 6.11 -17.36 -13.50
N ASN A 182 6.50 -16.95 -14.69
CA ASN A 182 6.07 -17.57 -15.96
C ASN A 182 6.88 -18.84 -16.28
N GLU A 183 6.53 -19.52 -17.33
CA GLU A 183 7.19 -20.76 -17.79
C GLU A 183 8.64 -20.57 -18.29
N TYR A 184 9.11 -19.33 -18.40
CA TYR A 184 10.49 -19.01 -18.77
C TYR A 184 11.37 -18.66 -17.56
N GLY A 185 10.83 -18.79 -16.35
CA GLY A 185 11.54 -18.46 -15.12
C GLY A 185 11.72 -16.95 -14.91
N GLN A 186 10.81 -16.14 -15.46
CA GLN A 186 10.77 -14.70 -15.27
C GLN A 186 9.70 -14.35 -14.24
N VAL A 187 10.01 -13.43 -13.31
CA VAL A 187 9.06 -12.89 -12.35
C VAL A 187 8.12 -11.92 -13.06
N VAL A 188 6.84 -12.22 -13.07
CA VAL A 188 5.79 -11.43 -13.75
C VAL A 188 4.83 -10.78 -12.77
N GLY A 189 4.96 -11.07 -11.48
CA GLY A 189 4.14 -10.46 -10.44
C GLY A 189 4.73 -10.66 -9.04
N ILE A 190 4.27 -9.82 -8.11
CA ILE A 190 4.56 -9.92 -6.67
C ILE A 190 3.30 -10.44 -5.99
N THR A 191 3.39 -11.60 -5.36
CA THR A 191 2.26 -12.27 -4.71
C THR A 191 1.83 -11.52 -3.44
N SER A 192 0.53 -11.47 -3.16
CA SER A 192 -0.01 -10.88 -1.94
C SER A 192 -1.23 -11.65 -1.43
N ALA A 193 -1.08 -12.29 -0.26
CA ALA A 193 -2.18 -12.96 0.41
C ALA A 193 -3.21 -11.97 0.98
N LYS A 194 -2.79 -10.76 1.34
CA LYS A 194 -3.69 -9.69 1.80
C LYS A 194 -4.69 -9.32 0.70
N LEU A 195 -4.24 -9.20 -0.54
CA LEU A 195 -5.10 -8.91 -1.69
C LEU A 195 -6.09 -10.07 -1.93
N SER A 196 -5.64 -11.31 -1.79
CA SER A 196 -6.48 -12.50 -1.92
C SER A 196 -7.55 -12.57 -0.82
N GLY A 197 -7.23 -12.23 0.42
CA GLY A 197 -8.17 -12.18 1.54
C GLY A 197 -9.20 -11.06 1.41
N ASN A 198 -8.77 -9.87 1.01
CA ASN A 198 -9.66 -8.70 0.93
C ASN A 198 -10.68 -8.79 -0.21
N ALA A 199 -10.36 -9.50 -1.30
CA ALA A 199 -11.24 -9.63 -2.46
C ALA A 199 -12.59 -10.31 -2.14
N PHE A 200 -12.66 -11.11 -1.06
CA PHE A 200 -13.83 -11.92 -0.71
C PHE A 200 -14.30 -11.73 0.75
N GLY A 201 -13.88 -10.65 1.41
CA GLY A 201 -14.12 -10.45 2.83
C GLY A 201 -13.31 -11.47 3.65
N SER A 202 -13.85 -11.92 4.78
CA SER A 202 -13.16 -12.90 5.63
C SER A 202 -13.18 -14.35 5.11
N ALA A 203 -13.74 -14.60 3.92
CA ALA A 203 -13.82 -15.94 3.33
C ALA A 203 -12.59 -16.20 2.45
N THR A 204 -11.77 -17.18 2.80
CA THR A 204 -10.75 -17.74 1.90
C THR A 204 -11.44 -18.53 0.80
N VAL A 205 -11.31 -18.08 -0.44
CA VAL A 205 -11.78 -18.83 -1.61
C VAL A 205 -10.59 -19.63 -2.15
N GLU A 206 -10.66 -20.94 -2.07
CA GLU A 206 -9.63 -21.83 -2.62
C GLU A 206 -9.49 -21.63 -4.13
N GLY A 207 -8.25 -21.64 -4.63
CA GLY A 207 -7.95 -21.50 -6.05
C GLY A 207 -8.04 -20.07 -6.59
N MET A 208 -8.07 -19.06 -5.72
CA MET A 208 -8.06 -17.65 -6.12
C MET A 208 -6.95 -16.88 -5.40
N GLY A 209 -5.78 -16.87 -6.00
CA GLY A 209 -4.64 -16.07 -5.59
C GLY A 209 -4.49 -14.82 -6.46
N PHE A 210 -3.87 -13.78 -5.91
CA PHE A 210 -3.61 -12.53 -6.63
C PHE A 210 -2.17 -12.10 -6.49
N ALA A 211 -1.67 -11.46 -7.56
CA ALA A 211 -0.36 -10.85 -7.61
C ALA A 211 -0.43 -9.47 -8.26
N ILE A 212 0.43 -8.58 -7.79
CA ILE A 212 0.64 -7.25 -8.36
C ILE A 212 1.44 -7.44 -9.65
N PRO A 213 0.96 -6.99 -10.83
CA PRO A 213 1.69 -7.10 -12.09
C PRO A 213 3.06 -6.43 -11.97
N ILE A 214 4.09 -7.06 -12.53
CA ILE A 214 5.45 -6.54 -12.40
C ILE A 214 5.64 -5.20 -13.11
N ASN A 215 4.91 -4.95 -14.22
CA ASN A 215 4.95 -3.67 -14.92
C ASN A 215 4.42 -2.53 -14.00
N THR A 216 3.35 -2.78 -13.25
CA THR A 216 2.86 -1.85 -12.23
C THR A 216 3.86 -1.69 -11.08
N ALA A 217 4.44 -2.79 -10.60
CA ALA A 217 5.42 -2.77 -9.51
C ALA A 217 6.69 -2.00 -9.90
N LYS A 218 7.12 -2.07 -11.17
CA LYS A 218 8.31 -1.38 -11.65
C LYS A 218 8.27 0.13 -11.37
N ASP A 219 7.20 0.80 -11.76
CA ASP A 219 7.10 2.25 -11.60
C ASP A 219 7.15 2.66 -10.13
N ILE A 220 6.48 1.90 -9.26
CA ILE A 220 6.45 2.12 -7.81
C ILE A 220 7.85 1.86 -7.19
N VAL A 221 8.45 0.73 -7.53
CA VAL A 221 9.76 0.32 -6.99
C VAL A 221 10.87 1.28 -7.41
N ASP A 222 10.91 1.67 -8.68
CA ASP A 222 11.91 2.60 -9.20
C ASP A 222 11.78 3.98 -8.52
N GLU A 223 10.56 4.45 -8.29
CA GLU A 223 10.34 5.71 -7.58
C GLU A 223 10.73 5.63 -6.10
N ILE A 224 10.40 4.54 -5.40
CA ILE A 224 10.85 4.31 -4.03
C ILE A 224 12.38 4.29 -3.94
N ILE A 225 13.07 3.63 -4.87
CA ILE A 225 14.54 3.58 -4.86
C ILE A 225 15.15 4.96 -5.08
N GLN A 226 14.55 5.78 -5.94
CA GLN A 226 15.05 7.12 -6.26
C GLN A 226 14.78 8.14 -5.14
N ASN A 227 13.57 8.11 -4.57
CA ASN A 227 13.05 9.17 -3.71
C ASN A 227 12.85 8.72 -2.25
N GLY A 228 12.80 7.42 -1.97
CA GLY A 228 12.42 6.85 -0.69
C GLY A 228 10.91 6.71 -0.47
N TYR A 229 10.09 7.22 -1.38
CA TYR A 229 8.63 7.19 -1.32
C TYR A 229 8.02 7.34 -2.73
N VAL A 230 6.72 7.10 -2.84
CA VAL A 230 5.95 7.37 -4.08
C VAL A 230 5.28 8.72 -3.97
N SER A 231 5.69 9.65 -4.84
CA SER A 231 5.17 11.01 -4.85
C SER A 231 3.78 11.13 -5.46
N GLY A 232 3.11 12.25 -5.19
CA GLY A 232 1.83 12.59 -5.81
C GLY A 232 0.62 11.83 -5.27
N ARG A 233 0.77 11.04 -4.20
CA ARG A 233 -0.35 10.35 -3.55
C ARG A 233 -1.30 11.35 -2.90
N PRO A 234 -2.59 11.37 -3.32
CA PRO A 234 -3.52 12.41 -2.89
C PRO A 234 -4.02 12.18 -1.46
N SER A 235 -3.99 13.20 -0.62
CA SER A 235 -4.59 13.21 0.70
C SER A 235 -5.40 14.48 0.94
N ILE A 236 -6.54 14.36 1.63
CA ILE A 236 -7.28 15.50 2.18
C ILE A 236 -6.59 16.02 3.44
N GLY A 237 -5.87 15.14 4.16
CA GLY A 237 -5.19 15.47 5.42
C GLY A 237 -6.15 15.56 6.60
N ILE A 238 -7.12 14.67 6.69
CA ILE A 238 -8.10 14.60 7.78
C ILE A 238 -8.09 13.23 8.45
N THR A 239 -8.51 13.20 9.72
CA THR A 239 -9.08 12.01 10.35
C THR A 239 -10.57 12.21 10.53
N GLY A 240 -11.34 11.17 10.38
CA GLY A 240 -12.79 11.27 10.48
C GLY A 240 -13.45 9.97 10.92
N GLN A 241 -14.74 10.06 11.19
CA GLN A 241 -15.57 8.92 11.54
C GLN A 241 -16.86 8.95 10.74
N ASN A 242 -17.31 7.76 10.32
CA ASN A 242 -18.60 7.61 9.67
C ASN A 242 -19.72 7.94 10.66
N VAL A 243 -20.62 8.81 10.26
CA VAL A 243 -21.75 9.26 11.10
C VAL A 243 -23.04 9.27 10.31
N GLU A 244 -24.14 9.01 11.03
CA GLU A 244 -25.49 9.14 10.50
C GLU A 244 -26.35 9.82 11.57
N SER A 245 -27.11 10.86 11.18
CA SER A 245 -28.03 11.53 12.08
C SER A 245 -29.20 10.61 12.43
N ALA A 246 -29.79 10.79 13.64
CA ALA A 246 -30.89 9.96 14.14
C ALA A 246 -32.13 9.99 13.24
N ASP A 247 -32.31 11.04 12.45
CA ASP A 247 -33.40 11.19 11.47
C ASP A 247 -33.02 10.74 10.05
N GLY A 248 -31.79 10.21 9.87
CA GLY A 248 -31.28 9.71 8.60
C GLY A 248 -31.03 10.78 7.53
N LYS A 249 -31.14 12.10 7.87
CA LYS A 249 -31.00 13.15 6.88
C LYS A 249 -29.56 13.56 6.58
N VAL A 250 -28.64 13.31 7.49
CA VAL A 250 -27.23 13.58 7.33
C VAL A 250 -26.47 12.27 7.54
N SER A 251 -25.82 11.80 6.50
CA SER A 251 -24.93 10.65 6.52
C SER A 251 -23.62 11.02 5.83
N GLY A 252 -22.49 10.62 6.38
CA GLY A 252 -21.20 10.94 5.82
C GLY A 252 -20.05 10.80 6.80
N VAL A 253 -18.96 11.51 6.53
CA VAL A 253 -17.73 11.47 7.33
C VAL A 253 -17.59 12.74 8.15
N GLN A 254 -17.70 12.62 9.47
CA GLN A 254 -17.42 13.74 10.37
C GLN A 254 -15.91 13.93 10.54
N VAL A 255 -15.43 15.12 10.28
CA VAL A 255 -14.02 15.51 10.41
C VAL A 255 -13.66 15.67 11.88
N TYR A 256 -12.76 14.85 12.39
CA TYR A 256 -12.23 14.90 13.77
C TYR A 256 -11.01 15.77 13.89
N SER A 257 -10.09 15.65 12.93
CA SER A 257 -8.90 16.48 12.87
C SER A 257 -8.55 16.84 11.44
N ILE A 258 -7.84 17.95 11.30
CA ILE A 258 -7.25 18.41 10.04
C ILE A 258 -5.77 18.65 10.30
N ASP A 259 -4.91 18.00 9.54
CA ASP A 259 -3.47 18.25 9.56
C ASP A 259 -3.20 19.70 9.13
N SER A 260 -2.44 20.44 9.91
CA SER A 260 -2.15 21.85 9.65
C SER A 260 -1.32 22.08 8.37
N ARG A 261 -0.61 21.05 7.92
CA ARG A 261 0.18 21.03 6.68
C ARG A 261 -0.69 20.78 5.44
N ALA A 262 -1.89 20.21 5.63
CA ALA A 262 -2.83 19.97 4.55
C ALA A 262 -3.39 21.28 3.99
N LYS A 263 -3.50 21.41 2.68
CA LYS A 263 -4.08 22.60 2.02
C LYS A 263 -5.52 22.82 2.46
N ALA A 264 -6.28 21.74 2.67
CA ALA A 264 -7.66 21.79 3.16
C ALA A 264 -7.80 22.56 4.50
N ALA A 265 -6.76 22.60 5.34
CA ALA A 265 -6.76 23.34 6.62
C ALA A 265 -6.98 24.84 6.45
N SER A 266 -6.59 25.42 5.31
CA SER A 266 -6.73 26.85 5.00
C SER A 266 -7.82 27.16 3.96
N GLU A 267 -8.46 26.14 3.39
CA GLU A 267 -9.42 26.28 2.29
C GLU A 267 -10.89 26.21 2.75
N GLY A 268 -11.13 26.28 4.05
CA GLY A 268 -12.46 26.46 4.63
C GLY A 268 -13.11 25.21 5.22
N LEU A 269 -12.48 24.03 5.11
CA LEU A 269 -12.90 22.83 5.82
C LEU A 269 -12.63 23.03 7.33
N GLN A 270 -13.57 22.61 8.17
CA GLN A 270 -13.48 22.77 9.61
C GLN A 270 -13.68 21.43 10.32
N VAL A 271 -13.03 21.30 11.48
CA VAL A 271 -13.30 20.19 12.40
C VAL A 271 -14.77 20.23 12.82
N GLY A 272 -15.42 19.07 12.81
CA GLY A 272 -16.85 18.93 13.07
C GLY A 272 -17.74 19.01 11.82
N ASP A 273 -17.21 19.42 10.65
CA ASP A 273 -17.95 19.30 9.39
C ASP A 273 -18.23 17.82 9.08
N VAL A 274 -19.38 17.53 8.48
CA VAL A 274 -19.72 16.19 7.97
C VAL A 274 -19.64 16.22 6.45
N ILE A 275 -18.70 15.53 5.87
CA ILE A 275 -18.56 15.37 4.41
C ILE A 275 -19.67 14.44 3.94
N THR A 276 -20.62 14.96 3.18
CA THR A 276 -21.79 14.21 2.69
C THR A 276 -21.70 13.85 1.21
N ALA A 277 -20.86 14.55 0.44
CA ALA A 277 -20.59 14.24 -0.96
C ALA A 277 -19.21 14.77 -1.39
N VAL A 278 -18.64 14.13 -2.41
CA VAL A 278 -17.42 14.56 -3.11
C VAL A 278 -17.74 14.69 -4.59
N ASP A 279 -17.45 15.85 -5.18
CA ASP A 279 -17.77 16.18 -6.59
C ASP A 279 -19.21 15.81 -6.97
N GLY A 280 -20.15 16.03 -6.05
CA GLY A 280 -21.59 15.75 -6.23
C GLY A 280 -22.01 14.29 -6.02
N THR A 281 -21.07 13.36 -5.79
CA THR A 281 -21.35 11.96 -5.49
C THR A 281 -21.49 11.79 -3.97
N PRO A 282 -22.60 11.22 -3.46
CA PRO A 282 -22.77 10.98 -2.02
C PRO A 282 -21.68 10.09 -1.43
N THR A 283 -21.20 10.45 -0.24
CA THR A 283 -20.15 9.73 0.51
C THR A 283 -20.67 9.36 1.89
N PRO A 284 -21.35 8.20 2.03
CA PRO A 284 -21.90 7.77 3.32
C PRO A 284 -20.80 7.40 4.34
N ASP A 285 -19.60 7.12 3.87
CA ASP A 285 -18.47 6.66 4.67
C ASP A 285 -17.13 7.13 4.08
N MET A 286 -16.05 6.88 4.85
CA MET A 286 -14.69 7.22 4.44
C MET A 286 -14.22 6.41 3.23
N ASP A 287 -14.71 5.18 3.09
CA ASP A 287 -14.35 4.29 1.99
C ASP A 287 -14.77 4.92 0.66
N LYS A 288 -15.97 5.46 0.62
CA LYS A 288 -16.47 6.17 -0.57
C LYS A 288 -15.71 7.48 -0.86
N VAL A 289 -15.29 8.20 0.17
CA VAL A 289 -14.40 9.38 0.02
C VAL A 289 -13.08 8.97 -0.61
N ASN A 290 -12.48 7.89 -0.12
CA ASN A 290 -11.21 7.36 -0.62
C ASN A 290 -11.35 6.85 -2.07
N GLU A 291 -12.43 6.14 -2.39
CA GLU A 291 -12.72 5.68 -3.76
C GLU A 291 -12.76 6.86 -4.74
N LEU A 292 -13.47 7.93 -4.41
CA LEU A 292 -13.60 9.11 -5.29
C LEU A 292 -12.31 9.93 -5.43
N LYS A 293 -11.37 9.75 -4.52
CA LYS A 293 -10.07 10.39 -4.52
C LYS A 293 -9.00 9.58 -5.28
N GLN A 294 -9.19 8.27 -5.47
CA GLN A 294 -8.14 7.34 -5.93
C GLN A 294 -7.51 7.72 -7.28
N ASP A 295 -8.31 8.25 -8.23
CA ASP A 295 -7.85 8.62 -9.57
C ASP A 295 -7.29 10.05 -9.64
N LYS A 296 -7.23 10.72 -8.50
CA LYS A 296 -6.68 12.07 -8.37
C LYS A 296 -5.19 12.02 -8.00
N LYS A 297 -4.53 13.15 -8.13
CA LYS A 297 -3.14 13.36 -7.73
C LYS A 297 -3.06 14.49 -6.70
N ALA A 298 -1.97 14.55 -5.95
CA ALA A 298 -1.64 15.72 -5.15
C ALA A 298 -1.64 16.97 -6.04
N GLY A 299 -2.28 18.04 -5.57
CA GLY A 299 -2.50 19.27 -6.34
C GLY A 299 -3.85 19.34 -7.07
N ASP A 300 -4.54 18.22 -7.28
CA ASP A 300 -5.89 18.21 -7.84
C ASP A 300 -6.90 18.78 -6.83
N LYS A 301 -8.01 19.27 -7.35
CA LYS A 301 -9.09 19.84 -6.54
C LYS A 301 -10.25 18.86 -6.40
N LEU A 302 -10.87 18.89 -5.23
CA LEU A 302 -12.15 18.24 -4.94
C LEU A 302 -13.14 19.27 -4.41
N THR A 303 -14.39 19.14 -4.80
CA THR A 303 -15.49 19.89 -4.17
C THR A 303 -16.18 18.99 -3.15
N LEU A 304 -16.06 19.36 -1.88
CA LEU A 304 -16.71 18.69 -0.77
C LEU A 304 -18.05 19.35 -0.48
N SER A 305 -19.14 18.59 -0.49
CA SER A 305 -20.39 19.03 0.13
C SER A 305 -20.33 18.67 1.60
N VAL A 306 -20.40 19.65 2.49
CA VAL A 306 -20.29 19.42 3.93
C VAL A 306 -21.53 19.96 4.65
N TYR A 307 -22.03 19.21 5.62
CA TYR A 307 -22.99 19.72 6.59
C TYR A 307 -22.21 20.24 7.80
N ARG A 308 -22.30 21.55 8.02
CA ARG A 308 -21.63 22.21 9.15
C ARG A 308 -22.56 22.22 10.36
N ILE A 309 -22.27 21.37 11.34
CA ILE A 309 -23.11 21.18 12.54
C ILE A 309 -23.30 22.49 13.30
N SER A 310 -22.24 23.31 13.42
CA SER A 310 -22.29 24.58 14.18
C SER A 310 -23.29 25.61 13.62
N THR A 311 -23.62 25.52 12.33
CA THR A 311 -24.53 26.46 11.68
C THR A 311 -25.81 25.81 11.12
N GLY A 312 -25.86 24.47 11.10
CA GLY A 312 -26.97 23.72 10.52
C GLY A 312 -27.10 23.88 8.99
N LYS A 313 -26.01 24.26 8.30
CA LYS A 313 -26.03 24.56 6.85
C LYS A 313 -25.19 23.58 6.07
N THR A 314 -25.63 23.29 4.85
CA THR A 314 -24.83 22.60 3.85
C THR A 314 -24.01 23.63 3.05
N LEU A 315 -22.73 23.36 2.86
CA LEU A 315 -21.77 24.20 2.16
C LEU A 315 -21.02 23.37 1.13
N ASN A 316 -20.62 24.00 0.03
CA ASN A 316 -19.68 23.42 -0.92
C ASN A 316 -18.31 24.07 -0.71
N ILE A 317 -17.31 23.26 -0.42
CA ILE A 317 -15.94 23.70 -0.15
C ILE A 317 -15.03 23.03 -1.18
N THR A 318 -14.31 23.83 -1.95
CA THR A 318 -13.29 23.31 -2.86
C THR A 318 -11.96 23.26 -2.14
N ILE A 319 -11.40 22.07 -2.03
CA ILE A 319 -10.10 21.82 -1.42
C ILE A 319 -9.08 21.36 -2.47
N THR A 320 -7.81 21.57 -2.16
CA THR A 320 -6.70 21.05 -2.94
C THR A 320 -6.07 19.86 -2.21
N LEU A 321 -5.90 18.73 -2.89
CA LEU A 321 -5.27 17.56 -2.33
C LEU A 321 -3.78 17.82 -2.08
N THR A 322 -3.30 17.39 -0.92
CA THR A 322 -1.91 17.45 -0.49
C THR A 322 -1.22 16.13 -0.78
N ASP A 323 0.09 16.12 -1.02
CA ASP A 323 0.85 14.87 -1.09
C ASP A 323 0.82 14.19 0.29
N SER A 324 0.46 12.91 0.34
CA SER A 324 0.40 12.17 1.59
C SER A 324 1.74 12.11 2.30
N HIS A 325 2.85 12.10 1.56
CA HIS A 325 4.20 12.13 2.13
C HIS A 325 4.47 13.40 2.94
N ASP A 326 3.96 14.54 2.50
CA ASP A 326 4.09 15.83 3.22
C ASP A 326 3.34 15.84 4.58
N LEU A 327 2.47 14.85 4.79
CA LEU A 327 1.64 14.71 6.00
C LEU A 327 2.11 13.57 6.91
N GLU A 328 3.21 12.91 6.61
CA GLU A 328 3.75 11.84 7.43
C GLU A 328 4.24 12.34 8.80
N GLY A 329 4.10 11.48 9.81
CA GLY A 329 4.43 11.77 11.20
C GLY A 329 3.39 12.63 11.91
N ASP A 330 3.57 12.77 13.22
CA ASP A 330 2.64 13.54 14.06
C ASP A 330 2.65 15.03 13.69
N ASP A 331 1.46 15.63 13.65
CA ASP A 331 1.31 17.08 13.53
C ASP A 331 0.88 17.67 14.88
N PRO A 332 1.80 18.32 15.63
CA PRO A 332 1.46 18.94 16.92
C PRO A 332 0.53 20.14 16.78
N ASN A 333 0.34 20.68 15.57
CA ASN A 333 -0.53 21.82 15.28
C ASN A 333 -1.85 21.41 14.61
N ALA A 334 -2.15 20.11 14.55
CA ALA A 334 -3.38 19.61 13.96
C ALA A 334 -4.59 20.28 14.62
N GLN A 335 -5.54 20.72 13.79
CA GLN A 335 -6.84 21.21 14.29
C GLN A 335 -7.64 20.02 14.77
N THR A 336 -8.08 20.01 16.04
CA THR A 336 -8.85 18.92 16.65
C THR A 336 -10.12 19.46 17.32
N GLN A 337 -11.08 18.60 17.59
CA GLN A 337 -12.29 19.00 18.34
C GLN A 337 -11.98 19.59 19.72
N GLN A 338 -10.92 19.14 20.38
CA GLN A 338 -10.48 19.67 21.68
C GLN A 338 -9.92 21.09 21.58
N SER A 339 -9.26 21.44 20.48
CA SER A 339 -8.70 22.78 20.28
C SER A 339 -9.81 23.86 20.12
N GLN A 340 -10.97 23.48 19.59
CA GLN A 340 -12.09 24.41 19.43
C GLN A 340 -12.85 24.69 20.72
N SER A 341 -12.94 23.73 21.65
CA SER A 341 -13.54 23.95 22.97
C SER A 341 -12.72 24.92 23.82
N SER A 342 -11.39 24.89 23.71
CA SER A 342 -10.50 25.80 24.44
C SER A 342 -10.53 27.25 23.92
N GLN A 343 -10.92 27.49 22.67
CA GLN A 343 -11.07 28.84 22.13
C GLN A 343 -12.43 29.48 22.46
N ASN A 344 -13.47 28.66 22.68
CA ASN A 344 -14.78 29.15 23.07
C ASN A 344 -14.88 29.49 24.58
N ASP A 345 -14.08 28.87 25.44
CA ASP A 345 -14.06 29.18 26.86
C ASP A 345 -13.31 30.48 27.21
N ASN A 346 -12.37 30.91 26.35
CA ASN A 346 -11.63 32.16 26.53
C ASN A 346 -12.37 33.43 26.08
N SER A 347 -13.56 33.31 25.48
CA SER A 347 -14.38 34.46 25.03
C SER A 347 -15.53 34.85 25.98
N GLN A 348 -15.70 34.13 27.12
CA GLN A 348 -16.74 34.41 28.10
C GLN A 348 -16.23 34.81 29.51
N GLN A 349 -14.94 35.10 29.67
CA GLN A 349 -14.44 35.68 30.94
C GLN A 349 -13.91 37.09 30.74
N ASN A 350 -14.80 38.04 30.47
CA ASN A 350 -14.57 39.44 30.81
C ASN A 350 -15.89 40.22 30.83
N ASP A 351 -16.66 40.08 31.87
CA ASP A 351 -17.53 41.16 32.39
C ASP A 351 -17.72 40.98 33.88
N GLY A 352 -17.24 41.98 34.57
CA GLY A 352 -17.10 42.02 35.98
C GLY A 352 -18.33 42.49 36.75
N TYR A 353 -18.11 42.77 38.00
CA TYR A 353 -18.95 43.26 39.12
C TYR A 353 -19.56 42.13 39.94
N GLY A 354 -19.36 42.09 41.23
CA GLY A 354 -19.06 43.03 42.24
C GLY A 354 -19.51 42.41 43.56
N SER A 355 -18.66 42.50 44.56
CA SER A 355 -18.85 42.40 45.97
C SER A 355 -20.30 42.38 46.49
N TYR A 356 -20.61 41.46 47.44
CA TYR A 356 -21.06 41.80 48.83
C TYR A 356 -21.11 40.50 49.67
N GLY A 357 -20.39 40.53 50.81
CA GLY A 357 -20.44 39.51 51.83
C GLY A 357 -21.76 39.56 52.61
N PHE A 358 -22.03 38.49 53.38
CA PHE A 358 -22.40 38.53 54.83
C PHE A 358 -22.49 37.09 55.35
N SER A 359 -21.93 37.00 56.58
CA SER A 359 -21.91 35.94 57.58
C SER A 359 -23.25 35.23 57.82
N SER A 360 -23.22 33.96 58.08
CA SER A 360 -23.51 33.26 59.33
C SER A 360 -23.23 31.78 59.17
#